data_ab8143d9e125035999faccf419df8283
#
_entry.id   ab8143d9e125035999faccf419df8283
#
_cell.length_a   1.000
_cell.length_b   1.000
_cell.length_c   1.000
_cell.angle_alpha   90.00
_cell.angle_beta   90.00
_cell.angle_gamma   90.00
#
_symmetry.space_group_name_H-M   'P 1'
#
loop_
_entity.id
_entity.type
_entity.pdbx_description
1 polymer ?
#
loop_
_entity_poly.entity_id
_entity_poly.type
_entity_poly.pdbx_seq_one_letter_code
_entity_poly.pdbx_strand_id
1 'polypeptide(L)'
;MTANFIRALAVKSFDDPDRRRCPDKAEFDLVTVDDYSVARLILAPGWRWSVSAKPAELTNFCEHHHLGYCISGQLEVETADGGRSTIHAKDTYALPPGHDEWVVGEEPFVGVEFLGAASFGRPRSFGMHALI
;
A
#
# COMPACT_ATOMS: atom_id res chain seq x y z
N MET A 1 11.01 -24.84 -6.51
CA MET A 1 10.54 -23.51 -6.22
C MET A 1 9.93 -22.86 -7.45
N THR A 2 8.67 -22.63 -7.42
CA THR A 2 7.97 -22.16 -8.60
C THR A 2 7.15 -20.89 -8.37
N ALA A 3 7.30 -20.32 -7.20
CA ALA A 3 6.44 -19.20 -6.80
C ALA A 3 6.61 -17.96 -7.67
N ASN A 4 7.73 -17.85 -8.39
CA ASN A 4 8.03 -16.64 -9.17
C ASN A 4 7.72 -16.79 -10.65
N PHE A 5 7.10 -17.88 -11.05
CA PHE A 5 6.73 -18.04 -12.45
C PHE A 5 5.38 -17.41 -12.72
N ILE A 6 5.30 -16.67 -13.80
CA ILE A 6 4.03 -16.23 -14.36
C ILE A 6 3.61 -17.27 -15.37
N ARG A 7 2.42 -17.85 -15.21
CA ARG A 7 1.98 -19.00 -15.98
C ARG A 7 0.94 -18.65 -17.02
N ALA A 8 0.30 -17.50 -16.91
CA ALA A 8 -0.77 -17.13 -17.81
C ALA A 8 -0.72 -15.64 -18.12
N LEU A 9 -1.09 -15.30 -19.35
CA LEU A 9 -1.30 -13.90 -19.70
C LEU A 9 -2.53 -13.39 -18.98
N ALA A 10 -2.39 -12.28 -18.25
CA ALA A 10 -3.50 -11.67 -17.54
C ALA A 10 -3.32 -10.17 -17.57
N VAL A 11 -4.43 -9.46 -17.79
CA VAL A 11 -4.46 -8.00 -17.81
C VAL A 11 -5.71 -7.56 -17.07
N LYS A 12 -5.54 -6.68 -16.08
CA LYS A 12 -6.65 -6.13 -15.32
C LYS A 12 -6.42 -4.64 -15.08
N SER A 13 -7.50 -3.91 -14.90
CA SER A 13 -7.44 -2.47 -14.62
C SER A 13 -7.73 -2.21 -13.15
N PHE A 14 -7.02 -1.25 -12.56
CA PHE A 14 -7.39 -0.76 -11.24
C PHE A 14 -8.76 -0.09 -11.23
N ASP A 15 -9.26 0.34 -12.39
CA ASP A 15 -10.59 0.94 -12.45
C ASP A 15 -11.70 -0.10 -12.41
N ASP A 16 -11.35 -1.37 -12.56
CA ASP A 16 -12.25 -2.50 -12.40
C ASP A 16 -11.56 -3.56 -11.53
N PRO A 17 -11.31 -3.24 -10.26
CA PRO A 17 -10.49 -4.11 -9.40
C PRO A 17 -11.25 -5.33 -8.94
N ASP A 18 -10.50 -6.33 -8.50
CA ASP A 18 -11.09 -7.50 -7.85
C ASP A 18 -11.68 -7.12 -6.50
N ARG A 19 -11.08 -6.15 -5.83
CA ARG A 19 -11.59 -5.65 -4.55
C ARG A 19 -11.31 -4.17 -4.42
N ARG A 20 -12.24 -3.46 -3.80
CA ARG A 20 -12.09 -2.03 -3.51
C ARG A 20 -12.53 -1.76 -2.08
N ARG A 21 -11.73 -0.99 -1.36
CA ARG A 21 -12.08 -0.46 -0.05
C ARG A 21 -11.87 1.03 -0.05
N CYS A 22 -12.74 1.74 0.65
CA CYS A 22 -12.66 3.18 0.78
C CYS A 22 -12.77 3.58 2.25
N PRO A 23 -11.73 3.30 3.05
CA PRO A 23 -11.72 3.78 4.42
C PRO A 23 -11.52 5.29 4.45
N ASP A 24 -11.48 5.87 5.64
CA ASP A 24 -11.39 7.31 5.79
C ASP A 24 -10.23 7.89 4.97
N LYS A 25 -10.55 8.83 4.07
CA LYS A 25 -9.61 9.56 3.24
C LYS A 25 -8.70 8.67 2.38
N ALA A 26 -9.17 7.47 2.03
CA ALA A 26 -8.35 6.55 1.27
C ALA A 26 -9.19 5.69 0.34
N GLU A 27 -8.56 5.22 -0.73
CA GLU A 27 -9.14 4.21 -1.61
C GLU A 27 -8.06 3.20 -1.94
N PHE A 28 -8.41 1.93 -1.79
CA PHE A 28 -7.50 0.83 -2.12
C PHE A 28 -8.17 -0.03 -3.19
N ASP A 29 -7.48 -0.20 -4.31
CA ASP A 29 -7.96 -1.01 -5.43
C ASP A 29 -6.99 -2.17 -5.60
N LEU A 30 -7.48 -3.37 -5.40
CA LEU A 30 -6.67 -4.59 -5.46
C LEU A 30 -6.99 -5.38 -6.71
N VAL A 31 -5.98 -5.75 -7.46
CA VAL A 31 -6.09 -6.69 -8.58
C VAL A 31 -5.19 -7.88 -8.35
N THR A 32 -5.62 -9.05 -8.80
CA THR A 32 -4.79 -10.24 -8.81
C THR A 32 -4.64 -10.67 -10.26
N VAL A 33 -3.39 -10.70 -10.72
CA VAL A 33 -3.04 -11.11 -12.07
C VAL A 33 -2.12 -12.30 -11.95
N ASP A 34 -2.52 -13.42 -12.55
CA ASP A 34 -1.89 -14.71 -12.32
C ASP A 34 -1.90 -14.96 -10.81
N ASP A 35 -0.76 -15.22 -10.20
CA ASP A 35 -0.68 -15.43 -8.75
C ASP A 35 -0.24 -14.19 -7.97
N TYR A 36 -0.15 -13.05 -8.63
CA TYR A 36 0.39 -11.84 -7.99
C TYR A 36 -0.70 -10.85 -7.69
N SER A 37 -0.56 -10.18 -6.56
CA SER A 37 -1.49 -9.13 -6.16
C SER A 37 -0.79 -7.79 -6.22
N VAL A 38 -1.48 -6.81 -6.78
CA VAL A 38 -1.00 -5.44 -6.92
C VAL A 38 -2.13 -4.52 -6.48
N ALA A 39 -1.78 -3.48 -5.74
CA ALA A 39 -2.77 -2.54 -5.24
C ALA A 39 -2.42 -1.12 -5.66
N ARG A 40 -3.46 -0.35 -6.00
CA ARG A 40 -3.34 1.09 -6.13
C ARG A 40 -3.90 1.72 -4.87
N LEU A 41 -3.10 2.61 -4.27
CA LEU A 41 -3.50 3.38 -3.10
C LEU A 41 -3.72 4.82 -3.53
N ILE A 42 -4.86 5.38 -3.15
CA ILE A 42 -5.14 6.79 -3.32
C ILE A 42 -5.41 7.33 -1.94
N LEU A 43 -4.51 8.17 -1.43
CA LEU A 43 -4.60 8.72 -0.09
C LEU A 43 -4.85 10.22 -0.22
N ALA A 44 -5.98 10.67 0.29
CA ALA A 44 -6.39 12.07 0.15
C ALA A 44 -5.55 12.99 1.04
N PRO A 45 -5.47 14.27 0.71
CA PRO A 45 -4.88 15.25 1.63
C PRO A 45 -5.51 15.15 3.00
N GLY A 46 -4.65 15.18 4.02
CA GLY A 46 -5.10 15.02 5.41
C GLY A 46 -5.08 13.58 5.90
N TRP A 47 -4.88 12.61 5.03
CA TRP A 47 -4.74 11.24 5.48
C TRP A 47 -3.46 11.08 6.28
N ARG A 48 -3.58 10.39 7.41
CA ARG A 48 -2.45 10.01 8.24
C ARG A 48 -2.77 8.65 8.84
N TRP A 49 -1.81 7.71 8.76
CA TRP A 49 -2.08 6.36 9.24
C TRP A 49 -2.52 6.35 10.70
N SER A 50 -1.83 7.10 11.56
CA SER A 50 -2.13 7.08 13.00
C SER A 50 -3.48 7.70 13.36
N VAL A 51 -4.11 8.41 12.43
CA VAL A 51 -5.43 9.01 12.64
C VAL A 51 -6.49 8.26 11.85
N SER A 52 -6.21 7.97 10.58
CA SER A 52 -7.21 7.45 9.65
C SER A 52 -7.29 5.93 9.66
N ALA A 53 -6.17 5.24 9.90
CA ALA A 53 -6.10 3.79 9.83
C ALA A 53 -5.92 3.13 11.19
N LYS A 54 -5.17 3.74 12.09
CA LYS A 54 -4.85 3.17 13.39
C LYS A 54 -6.06 2.69 14.18
N PRO A 55 -7.20 3.41 14.19
CA PRO A 55 -8.35 2.94 14.97
C PRO A 55 -8.81 1.54 14.59
N ALA A 56 -8.61 1.13 13.33
CA ALA A 56 -8.96 -0.21 12.89
C ALA A 56 -7.83 -1.21 13.14
N GLU A 57 -6.58 -0.74 13.19
CA GLU A 57 -5.43 -1.62 13.32
C GLU A 57 -5.06 -1.94 14.76
N LEU A 58 -5.38 -1.06 15.70
CA LEU A 58 -5.15 -1.27 17.13
C LEU A 58 -3.66 -1.35 17.50
N THR A 59 -2.77 -0.79 16.69
CA THR A 59 -1.35 -0.71 16.98
C THR A 59 -0.92 0.75 16.96
N ASN A 60 0.26 1.05 17.51
CA ASN A 60 0.76 2.43 17.52
C ASN A 60 1.38 2.84 16.19
N PHE A 61 1.86 1.86 15.43
CA PHE A 61 2.48 2.06 14.12
C PHE A 61 1.94 1.03 13.16
N CYS A 62 2.02 1.34 11.87
CA CYS A 62 1.67 0.37 10.84
C CYS A 62 2.69 -0.76 10.87
N GLU A 63 2.19 -1.99 10.98
CA GLU A 63 3.05 -3.17 11.10
C GLU A 63 3.14 -3.95 9.80
N HIS A 64 2.74 -3.36 8.70
CA HIS A 64 2.79 -4.01 7.40
C HIS A 64 4.05 -3.61 6.63
N HIS A 65 4.49 -4.51 5.76
CA HIS A 65 5.55 -4.24 4.80
C HIS A 65 4.97 -3.60 3.56
N HIS A 66 5.69 -2.65 2.98
CA HIS A 66 5.24 -2.03 1.73
C HIS A 66 6.40 -1.99 0.73
N LEU A 67 6.14 -2.40 -0.49
CA LEU A 67 7.05 -2.24 -1.61
C LEU A 67 6.24 -1.61 -2.74
N GLY A 68 6.64 -0.43 -3.18
CA GLY A 68 5.81 0.27 -4.12
C GLY A 68 6.52 1.32 -4.95
N TYR A 69 5.69 2.01 -5.73
CA TYR A 69 6.11 3.06 -6.64
C TYR A 69 5.11 4.21 -6.53
N CYS A 70 5.61 5.43 -6.35
CA CYS A 70 4.75 6.60 -6.26
C CYS A 70 4.48 7.17 -7.65
N ILE A 71 3.20 7.26 -8.00
CA ILE A 71 2.78 7.84 -9.27
C ILE A 71 2.69 9.36 -9.14
N SER A 72 2.08 9.84 -8.06
CA SER A 72 1.89 11.28 -7.85
C SER A 72 1.71 11.58 -6.38
N GLY A 73 1.88 12.84 -6.02
CA GLY A 73 1.74 13.29 -4.65
C GLY A 73 2.99 13.05 -3.83
N GLN A 74 2.88 13.29 -2.53
CA GLN A 74 3.98 13.11 -1.59
C GLN A 74 3.49 12.46 -0.31
N LEU A 75 4.30 11.56 0.21
CA LEU A 75 4.02 10.86 1.45
C LEU A 75 5.24 10.95 2.36
N GLU A 76 5.04 11.45 3.56
CA GLU A 76 6.09 11.43 4.58
C GLU A 76 5.98 10.16 5.39
N VAL A 77 7.10 9.51 5.67
CA VAL A 77 7.15 8.28 6.45
C VAL A 77 8.08 8.50 7.63
N GLU A 78 7.63 8.07 8.80
CA GLU A 78 8.43 8.14 10.01
C GLU A 78 8.45 6.75 10.66
N THR A 79 9.66 6.23 10.92
CA THR A 79 9.80 4.95 11.58
C THR A 79 9.78 5.13 13.10
N ALA A 80 9.52 4.02 13.82
CA ALA A 80 9.42 4.08 15.28
C ALA A 80 10.69 4.56 15.95
N ASP A 81 11.85 4.38 15.31
CA ASP A 81 13.13 4.84 15.85
C ASP A 81 13.46 6.29 15.49
N GLY A 82 12.53 6.99 14.83
CA GLY A 82 12.68 8.41 14.50
C GLY A 82 13.23 8.71 13.12
N GLY A 83 13.53 7.70 12.32
CA GLY A 83 13.95 7.93 10.94
C GLY A 83 12.80 8.49 10.10
N ARG A 84 13.11 9.37 9.16
CA ARG A 84 12.10 9.99 8.30
C ARG A 84 12.57 10.04 6.86
N SER A 85 11.62 9.89 5.96
CA SER A 85 11.84 10.06 4.52
C SER A 85 10.58 10.57 3.86
N THR A 86 10.74 11.30 2.77
CA THR A 86 9.63 11.75 1.94
C THR A 86 9.65 10.95 0.65
N ILE A 87 8.50 10.41 0.29
CA ILE A 87 8.30 9.72 -0.99
C ILE A 87 7.69 10.73 -1.95
N HIS A 88 8.33 10.91 -3.11
CA HIS A 88 7.86 11.81 -4.16
C HIS A 88 7.45 11.01 -5.38
N ALA A 89 6.78 11.67 -6.31
CA ALA A 89 6.44 11.06 -7.60
C ALA A 89 7.69 10.48 -8.25
N LYS A 90 7.56 9.28 -8.79
CA LYS A 90 8.61 8.50 -9.45
C LYS A 90 9.57 7.81 -8.50
N ASP A 91 9.40 7.95 -7.19
CA ASP A 91 10.19 7.20 -6.24
C ASP A 91 9.64 5.78 -6.10
N THR A 92 10.54 4.83 -6.00
CA THR A 92 10.22 3.51 -5.48
C THR A 92 10.50 3.51 -3.99
N TYR A 93 9.73 2.74 -3.22
CA TYR A 93 9.91 2.75 -1.78
C TYR A 93 9.72 1.36 -1.20
N ALA A 94 10.42 1.13 -0.10
CA ALA A 94 10.26 -0.06 0.72
C ALA A 94 10.11 0.41 2.15
N LEU A 95 9.03 0.01 2.81
CA LEU A 95 8.72 0.42 4.17
C LEU A 95 8.69 -0.81 5.07
N PRO A 96 9.50 -0.84 6.12
CA PRO A 96 9.43 -1.94 7.08
C PRO A 96 8.24 -1.77 8.00
N PRO A 97 7.85 -2.81 8.74
CA PRO A 97 6.88 -2.64 9.81
C PRO A 97 7.36 -1.61 10.84
N GLY A 98 6.42 -0.99 11.53
CA GLY A 98 6.76 -0.05 12.59
C GLY A 98 6.93 1.36 12.08
N HIS A 99 6.02 1.84 11.24
CA HIS A 99 6.08 3.20 10.71
C HIS A 99 4.73 3.89 10.85
N ASP A 100 4.76 5.23 10.84
CA ASP A 100 3.61 6.08 10.60
C ASP A 100 3.85 6.80 9.26
N GLU A 101 2.79 7.26 8.62
CA GLU A 101 2.94 7.95 7.35
C GLU A 101 1.76 8.90 7.15
N TRP A 102 1.99 9.97 6.39
CA TRP A 102 0.94 10.96 6.13
C TRP A 102 1.18 11.65 4.81
N VAL A 103 0.06 12.08 4.21
CA VAL A 103 0.10 12.82 2.95
C VAL A 103 0.60 14.23 3.21
N VAL A 104 1.52 14.67 2.37
CA VAL A 104 2.07 16.02 2.44
C VAL A 104 1.45 16.87 1.33
N GLY A 105 0.99 18.05 1.71
CA GLY A 105 0.43 18.99 0.74
C GLY A 105 -1.02 18.72 0.41
N GLU A 106 -1.47 19.27 -0.72
CA GLU A 106 -2.89 19.29 -1.06
C GLU A 106 -3.21 18.40 -2.25
N GLU A 107 -2.24 17.64 -2.73
CA GLU A 107 -2.44 16.68 -3.79
C GLU A 107 -2.53 15.28 -3.19
N PRO A 108 -3.47 14.44 -3.64
CA PRO A 108 -3.51 13.06 -3.16
C PRO A 108 -2.20 12.33 -3.46
N PHE A 109 -1.81 11.43 -2.56
CA PHE A 109 -0.75 10.50 -2.84
C PHE A 109 -1.35 9.32 -3.61
N VAL A 110 -0.75 8.98 -4.74
CA VAL A 110 -1.15 7.81 -5.53
C VAL A 110 0.07 6.92 -5.65
N GLY A 111 -0.08 5.70 -5.16
CA GLY A 111 0.99 4.71 -5.22
C GLY A 111 0.47 3.38 -5.71
N VAL A 112 1.40 2.57 -6.23
CA VAL A 112 1.12 1.19 -6.61
C VAL A 112 2.01 0.33 -5.75
N GLU A 113 1.40 -0.64 -5.04
CA GLU A 113 2.14 -1.53 -4.15
C GLU A 113 2.02 -2.97 -4.61
N PHE A 114 3.14 -3.67 -4.51
CA PHE A 114 3.28 -5.04 -4.99
C PHE A 114 3.23 -5.96 -3.78
N LEU A 115 2.20 -6.81 -3.74
CA LEU A 115 1.96 -7.69 -2.59
C LEU A 115 2.54 -9.08 -2.81
N GLY A 116 3.21 -9.27 -3.95
CA GLY A 116 3.87 -10.52 -4.27
C GLY A 116 2.92 -11.61 -4.71
N ALA A 117 3.46 -12.81 -4.89
CA ALA A 117 2.67 -13.97 -5.26
C ALA A 117 1.83 -14.42 -4.07
N ALA A 118 0.73 -15.11 -4.37
CA ALA A 118 -0.15 -15.62 -3.32
C ALA A 118 0.59 -16.47 -2.30
N SER A 119 1.64 -17.16 -2.70
CA SER A 119 2.45 -17.98 -1.80
C SER A 119 3.49 -17.19 -1.03
N PHE A 120 3.68 -15.92 -1.35
CA PHE A 120 4.74 -15.11 -0.77
C PHE A 120 4.48 -14.79 0.69
N GLY A 121 3.30 -14.46 1.04
CA GLY A 121 2.95 -14.13 2.42
C GLY A 121 1.84 -15.03 2.92
N ARG A 122 1.28 -14.68 4.04
CA ARG A 122 0.13 -15.40 4.56
C ARG A 122 -1.14 -14.80 3.98
N PRO A 123 -2.20 -15.58 3.79
CA PRO A 123 -3.45 -15.03 3.28
C PRO A 123 -3.92 -13.82 4.08
N ARG A 124 -3.74 -13.84 5.38
CA ARG A 124 -4.14 -12.69 6.21
C ARG A 124 -3.28 -11.46 5.95
N SER A 125 -2.07 -11.64 5.42
CA SER A 125 -1.20 -10.51 5.08
C SER A 125 -1.60 -9.86 3.76
N PHE A 126 -2.40 -10.54 2.96
CA PHE A 126 -2.85 -10.02 1.68
C PHE A 126 -4.31 -9.59 1.70
N GLY A 127 -4.91 -9.52 2.88
CA GLY A 127 -6.23 -8.89 2.99
C GLY A 127 -6.11 -7.40 2.76
N MET A 128 -7.25 -6.75 2.52
CA MET A 128 -7.24 -5.31 2.26
C MET A 128 -6.64 -4.53 3.43
N HIS A 129 -6.79 -5.03 4.64
CA HIS A 129 -6.20 -4.35 5.80
C HIS A 129 -4.67 -4.32 5.73
N ALA A 130 -4.05 -5.20 4.98
CA ALA A 130 -2.59 -5.21 4.83
C ALA A 130 -2.09 -4.00 4.04
N LEU A 131 -2.97 -3.30 3.36
CA LEU A 131 -2.61 -2.10 2.61
C LEU A 131 -2.56 -0.86 3.50
N ILE A 132 -3.05 -0.98 4.70
CA ILE A 132 -3.10 0.13 5.64
C ILE A 132 -1.90 0.08 6.55
#